data_884f7c5a5824b417652055e0ebfde19c
#
_entry.id   884f7c5a5824b417652055e0ebfde19c
#
_cell.length_a   1.000
_cell.length_b   1.000
_cell.length_c   1.000
_cell.angle_alpha   90.00
_cell.angle_beta   90.00
_cell.angle_gamma   90.00
#
_symmetry.space_group_name_H-M   'P 1'
#
loop_
_entity.id
_entity.type
_entity.pdbx_description
1 polymer ?
#
loop_
_entity_poly.entity_id
_entity_poly.type
_entity_poly.pdbx_seq_one_letter_code
_entity_poly.pdbx_strand_id
1 'polypeptide(L)'
;MTVKSGNRRLTPAVAQSHKQNDPMPELLTENRKRPPRRADAARSDGVRPRRGGRLTEARRQEIVALVAPLFLEHGYESVTIDDIVARIGGSKRTLYDRFGGKAGLFEMVIKDYCAKVHRDLFTGIDKHTSVEKQLIEIGTHFLNLILHPRILEQHRLMVSMGRNFPSVAQMFFQAGPQTAYDLIANWIRQQQAAGKLGEGDANVQAELFLDMLTGKHQLALLTSSFDSTSPKDIAKTVKAAARLFLYGAAGAERMRT
;
A
#
# COMPACT_ATOMS: atom_id res chain seq x y z
N MET A 1 62.99 -4.80 -16.15
CA MET A 1 61.83 -4.40 -16.99
C MET A 1 60.69 -3.91 -16.09
N THR A 2 60.50 -2.62 -16.14
CA THR A 2 59.69 -1.83 -15.17
C THR A 2 58.28 -1.68 -15.74
N VAL A 3 57.26 -2.15 -15.05
CA VAL A 3 55.85 -1.94 -15.47
C VAL A 3 55.29 -0.74 -14.70
N LYS A 4 54.97 0.33 -15.44
CA LYS A 4 54.36 1.54 -14.92
C LYS A 4 52.89 1.32 -14.61
N SER A 5 52.49 1.56 -13.36
CA SER A 5 51.14 1.66 -12.85
C SER A 5 50.52 2.99 -13.30
N GLY A 6 49.47 2.95 -14.10
CA GLY A 6 48.68 4.11 -14.52
C GLY A 6 47.40 4.25 -13.70
N ASN A 7 47.43 5.18 -12.77
CA ASN A 7 46.31 5.55 -11.89
C ASN A 7 45.36 6.50 -12.65
N ARG A 8 44.23 6.02 -13.18
CA ARG A 8 43.16 6.87 -13.75
C ARG A 8 42.12 7.13 -12.66
N ARG A 9 42.10 8.36 -12.18
CA ARG A 9 41.02 8.89 -11.35
C ARG A 9 39.75 8.98 -12.18
N LEU A 10 38.71 8.27 -11.76
CA LEU A 10 37.35 8.42 -12.27
C LEU A 10 36.66 9.54 -11.50
N THR A 11 36.37 10.63 -12.18
CA THR A 11 35.46 11.69 -11.71
C THR A 11 34.03 11.21 -11.82
N PRO A 12 33.16 11.39 -10.82
CA PRO A 12 31.76 11.05 -10.94
C PRO A 12 31.03 12.15 -11.71
N ALA A 13 30.48 11.79 -12.86
CA ALA A 13 29.49 12.59 -13.57
C ALA A 13 28.17 12.55 -12.78
N VAL A 14 27.77 13.72 -12.28
CA VAL A 14 26.45 13.93 -11.68
C VAL A 14 25.41 13.93 -12.80
N ALA A 15 24.71 12.81 -12.95
CA ALA A 15 23.56 12.72 -13.83
C ALA A 15 22.37 13.39 -13.14
N GLN A 16 21.93 14.51 -13.70
CA GLN A 16 20.64 15.15 -13.35
C GLN A 16 19.52 14.25 -13.86
N SER A 17 18.91 13.47 -12.97
CA SER A 17 17.71 12.69 -13.27
C SER A 17 16.49 13.62 -13.26
N HIS A 18 15.85 13.75 -14.42
CA HIS A 18 14.51 14.35 -14.56
C HIS A 18 13.52 13.59 -13.68
N LYS A 19 13.00 14.27 -12.66
CA LYS A 19 11.83 13.83 -11.89
C LYS A 19 10.61 13.95 -12.79
N GLN A 20 10.20 12.87 -13.42
CA GLN A 20 8.83 12.75 -13.93
C GLN A 20 7.90 12.59 -12.72
N ASN A 21 7.18 13.67 -12.41
CA ASN A 21 6.08 13.71 -11.46
C ASN A 21 4.82 13.22 -12.18
N ASP A 22 4.54 11.92 -12.13
CA ASP A 22 3.19 11.43 -12.41
C ASP A 22 2.29 11.77 -11.22
N PRO A 23 1.10 12.35 -11.47
CA PRO A 23 0.20 12.72 -10.38
C PRO A 23 -0.36 11.46 -9.71
N MET A 24 0.00 11.25 -8.45
CA MET A 24 -0.72 10.37 -7.54
C MET A 24 -2.18 10.83 -7.44
N PRO A 25 -3.14 9.93 -7.15
CA PRO A 25 -4.49 10.35 -6.76
C PRO A 25 -4.40 11.45 -5.70
N GLU A 26 -5.11 12.53 -5.90
CA GLU A 26 -5.06 13.81 -5.16
C GLU A 26 -5.26 13.74 -3.63
N LEU A 27 -5.43 12.56 -3.07
CA LEU A 27 -5.79 12.32 -1.68
C LEU A 27 -4.69 12.63 -0.65
N LEU A 28 -3.47 12.94 -1.09
CA LEU A 28 -2.35 13.23 -0.18
C LEU A 28 -1.67 14.58 -0.42
N THR A 29 -2.15 15.41 -1.37
CA THR A 29 -1.54 16.71 -1.69
C THR A 29 -2.33 17.93 -1.22
N GLU A 30 -3.57 17.79 -0.78
CA GLU A 30 -4.34 18.90 -0.20
C GLU A 30 -4.09 19.04 1.31
N ASN A 31 -3.14 19.80 1.70
CA ASN A 31 -3.22 20.81 2.73
C ASN A 31 -1.86 21.39 3.16
N ARG A 32 -1.21 22.16 2.27
CA ARG A 32 -0.21 23.15 2.70
C ARG A 32 -0.85 24.53 2.84
N LYS A 33 -1.85 24.70 3.72
CA LYS A 33 -2.26 26.02 4.19
C LYS A 33 -2.08 26.09 5.71
N ARG A 34 -1.28 27.08 6.12
CA ARG A 34 -1.04 27.43 7.53
C ARG A 34 -2.38 27.55 8.27
N PRO A 35 -2.49 27.08 9.51
CA PRO A 35 -3.68 27.29 10.31
C PRO A 35 -3.86 28.78 10.60
N PRO A 36 -5.08 29.32 10.52
CA PRO A 36 -5.37 30.69 10.93
C PRO A 36 -5.17 30.84 12.44
N ARG A 37 -4.61 32.00 12.84
CA ARG A 37 -4.49 32.42 14.23
C ARG A 37 -5.89 32.50 14.85
N ARG A 38 -5.96 32.10 16.12
CA ARG A 38 -7.14 32.21 16.97
C ARG A 38 -7.72 33.65 16.94
N ALA A 39 -8.98 33.74 16.56
CA ALA A 39 -9.84 34.87 16.92
C ALA A 39 -11.22 34.31 17.29
N ASP A 40 -11.62 34.65 18.50
CA ASP A 40 -12.94 34.73 19.05
C ASP A 40 -13.93 33.55 18.95
N ALA A 41 -14.03 32.86 20.09
CA ALA A 41 -15.06 31.89 20.40
C ALA A 41 -16.40 32.60 20.64
N ALA A 42 -17.30 32.53 19.66
CA ALA A 42 -18.72 32.74 19.92
C ALA A 42 -19.29 31.43 20.52
N ARG A 43 -19.86 31.59 21.71
CA ARG A 43 -20.58 30.54 22.44
C ARG A 43 -21.83 30.15 21.64
N SER A 44 -21.90 28.93 21.12
CA SER A 44 -23.13 28.33 20.66
C SER A 44 -23.48 27.13 21.56
N ASP A 45 -24.75 27.12 21.98
CA ASP A 45 -25.35 26.26 22.97
C ASP A 45 -25.09 24.75 22.76
N GLY A 46 -24.85 24.13 23.94
CA GLY A 46 -24.42 22.73 24.03
C GLY A 46 -25.48 21.72 23.64
N VAL A 47 -25.21 21.03 22.57
CA VAL A 47 -25.68 19.63 22.41
C VAL A 47 -24.59 18.73 22.99
N ARG A 48 -24.77 18.27 24.22
CA ARG A 48 -23.91 17.25 24.84
C ARG A 48 -24.02 15.98 24.01
N PRO A 49 -22.91 15.44 23.42
CA PRO A 49 -22.97 14.17 22.70
C PRO A 49 -23.32 13.05 23.69
N ARG A 50 -24.36 12.28 23.36
CA ARG A 50 -24.79 11.09 24.10
C ARG A 50 -23.60 10.12 24.24
N ARG A 51 -23.26 9.78 25.50
CA ARG A 51 -22.28 8.74 25.84
C ARG A 51 -22.71 7.41 25.21
N GLY A 52 -21.84 6.77 24.41
CA GLY A 52 -21.94 5.35 24.07
C GLY A 52 -22.38 5.00 22.65
N GLY A 53 -22.51 5.93 21.69
CA GLY A 53 -22.82 5.61 20.30
C GLY A 53 -21.59 5.07 19.53
N ARG A 54 -21.83 4.05 18.70
CA ARG A 54 -20.86 3.58 17.70
C ARG A 54 -20.41 4.77 16.85
N LEU A 55 -19.08 4.91 16.63
CA LEU A 55 -18.55 5.96 15.76
C LEU A 55 -19.21 5.87 14.39
N THR A 56 -19.72 7.01 13.91
CA THR A 56 -20.21 7.09 12.53
C THR A 56 -19.01 7.01 11.59
N GLU A 57 -19.21 6.49 10.39
CA GLU A 57 -18.14 6.38 9.39
C GLU A 57 -17.55 7.76 9.05
N ALA A 58 -18.38 8.80 8.94
CA ALA A 58 -17.93 10.16 8.73
C ALA A 58 -16.98 10.64 9.84
N ARG A 59 -17.32 10.38 11.12
CA ARG A 59 -16.47 10.74 12.25
C ARG A 59 -15.20 9.92 12.30
N ARG A 60 -15.25 8.65 11.88
CA ARG A 60 -14.07 7.80 11.74
C ARG A 60 -13.09 8.39 10.73
N GLN A 61 -13.57 8.73 9.54
CA GLN A 61 -12.76 9.33 8.47
C GLN A 61 -12.17 10.68 8.88
N GLU A 62 -12.94 11.52 9.57
CA GLU A 62 -12.44 12.78 10.11
C GLU A 62 -11.27 12.58 11.09
N ILE A 63 -11.40 11.62 12.01
CA ILE A 63 -10.34 11.29 12.97
C ILE A 63 -9.10 10.76 12.24
N VAL A 64 -9.27 9.83 11.27
CA VAL A 64 -8.17 9.32 10.46
C VAL A 64 -7.46 10.46 9.74
N ALA A 65 -8.19 11.38 9.12
CA ALA A 65 -7.61 12.53 8.41
C ALA A 65 -6.79 13.45 9.34
N LEU A 66 -7.20 13.58 10.62
CA LEU A 66 -6.48 14.37 11.60
C LEU A 66 -5.22 13.69 12.14
N VAL A 67 -5.26 12.36 12.29
CA VAL A 67 -4.20 11.58 12.97
C VAL A 67 -3.18 10.98 11.99
N ALA A 68 -3.60 10.65 10.76
CA ALA A 68 -2.70 10.05 9.77
C ALA A 68 -1.43 10.89 9.51
N PRO A 69 -1.49 12.23 9.37
CA PRO A 69 -0.28 13.05 9.20
C PRO A 69 0.71 12.91 10.35
N LEU A 70 0.24 12.78 11.61
CA LEU A 70 1.11 12.62 12.76
C LEU A 70 1.96 11.34 12.64
N PHE A 71 1.33 10.23 12.28
CA PHE A 71 2.02 8.96 12.13
C PHE A 71 2.92 8.90 10.90
N LEU A 72 2.53 9.55 9.81
CA LEU A 72 3.30 9.57 8.56
C LEU A 72 4.53 10.48 8.65
N GLU A 73 4.43 11.61 9.37
CA GLU A 73 5.51 12.59 9.49
C GLU A 73 6.50 12.24 10.61
N HIS A 74 6.01 11.71 11.73
CA HIS A 74 6.83 11.49 12.92
C HIS A 74 7.10 10.01 13.23
N GLY A 75 6.44 9.08 12.53
CA GLY A 75 6.51 7.65 12.80
C GLY A 75 5.71 7.22 14.03
N TYR A 76 5.46 5.91 14.13
CA TYR A 76 4.63 5.38 15.21
C TYR A 76 5.22 5.64 16.61
N GLU A 77 6.53 5.47 16.79
CA GLU A 77 7.16 5.59 18.12
C GLU A 77 7.08 6.99 18.69
N SER A 78 7.39 8.00 17.88
CA SER A 78 7.53 9.39 18.30
C SER A 78 6.20 10.06 18.64
N VAL A 79 5.08 9.58 18.08
CA VAL A 79 3.75 10.14 18.35
C VAL A 79 3.28 9.72 19.74
N THR A 80 2.95 10.69 20.58
CA THR A 80 2.44 10.47 21.94
C THR A 80 0.91 10.53 21.99
N ILE A 81 0.34 10.01 23.09
CA ILE A 81 -1.10 10.14 23.36
C ILE A 81 -1.51 11.60 23.49
N ASP A 82 -0.62 12.46 24.02
CA ASP A 82 -0.89 13.89 24.18
C ASP A 82 -0.97 14.61 22.84
N ASP A 83 -0.10 14.28 21.89
CA ASP A 83 -0.13 14.80 20.52
C ASP A 83 -1.46 14.46 19.84
N ILE A 84 -1.89 13.21 20.00
CA ILE A 84 -3.16 12.73 19.44
C ILE A 84 -4.34 13.47 20.06
N VAL A 85 -4.41 13.55 21.39
CA VAL A 85 -5.48 14.26 22.11
C VAL A 85 -5.52 15.74 21.73
N ALA A 86 -4.35 16.38 21.60
CA ALA A 86 -4.26 17.77 21.16
C ALA A 86 -4.85 17.96 19.75
N ARG A 87 -4.74 16.94 18.89
CA ARG A 87 -5.20 17.00 17.49
C ARG A 87 -6.70 16.72 17.33
N ILE A 88 -7.21 15.68 18.02
CA ILE A 88 -8.61 15.24 17.85
C ILE A 88 -9.57 15.81 18.89
N GLY A 89 -9.03 16.40 19.96
CA GLY A 89 -9.81 16.84 21.14
C GLY A 89 -10.22 15.69 22.05
N GLY A 90 -10.78 16.03 23.19
CA GLY A 90 -11.26 15.06 24.18
C GLY A 90 -10.27 14.76 25.30
N SER A 91 -10.32 13.56 25.89
CA SER A 91 -9.44 13.15 26.98
C SER A 91 -8.71 11.84 26.64
N LYS A 92 -7.57 11.61 27.32
CA LYS A 92 -6.85 10.32 27.23
C LYS A 92 -7.76 9.13 27.48
N ARG A 93 -8.63 9.23 28.49
CA ARG A 93 -9.62 8.20 28.82
C ARG A 93 -10.56 7.91 27.65
N THR A 94 -11.09 8.96 27.01
CA THR A 94 -11.96 8.80 25.84
C THR A 94 -11.24 8.14 24.68
N LEU A 95 -9.97 8.45 24.51
CA LEU A 95 -9.12 7.85 23.46
C LEU A 95 -8.94 6.34 23.70
N TYR A 96 -8.61 5.94 24.93
CA TYR A 96 -8.49 4.51 25.27
C TYR A 96 -9.83 3.77 25.18
N ASP A 97 -10.90 4.35 25.73
CA ASP A 97 -12.22 3.73 25.76
C ASP A 97 -12.83 3.52 24.36
N ARG A 98 -12.50 4.40 23.40
CA ARG A 98 -13.11 4.38 22.05
C ARG A 98 -12.24 3.76 20.98
N PHE A 99 -10.93 3.88 21.11
CA PHE A 99 -9.99 3.53 20.04
C PHE A 99 -8.95 2.50 20.48
N GLY A 100 -8.90 2.12 21.75
CA GLY A 100 -7.83 1.24 22.24
C GLY A 100 -6.46 1.94 22.33
N GLY A 101 -6.45 3.26 22.49
CA GLY A 101 -5.22 4.04 22.59
C GLY A 101 -4.56 4.33 21.24
N LYS A 102 -3.25 4.59 21.29
CA LYS A 102 -2.43 4.92 20.10
C LYS A 102 -2.43 3.79 19.07
N ALA A 103 -2.32 2.53 19.53
CA ALA A 103 -2.29 1.37 18.66
C ALA A 103 -3.58 1.22 17.84
N GLY A 104 -4.74 1.35 18.47
CA GLY A 104 -6.02 1.24 17.76
C GLY A 104 -6.28 2.39 16.78
N LEU A 105 -5.79 3.61 17.08
CA LEU A 105 -5.84 4.72 16.12
C LEU A 105 -4.90 4.49 14.93
N PHE A 106 -3.71 4.00 15.18
CA PHE A 106 -2.78 3.63 14.12
C PHE A 106 -3.37 2.54 13.23
N GLU A 107 -4.02 1.53 13.83
CA GLU A 107 -4.76 0.50 13.09
C GLU A 107 -5.82 1.09 12.17
N MET A 108 -6.60 2.06 12.67
CA MET A 108 -7.59 2.75 11.84
C MET A 108 -6.94 3.47 10.65
N VAL A 109 -5.83 4.16 10.87
CA VAL A 109 -5.08 4.86 9.82
C VAL A 109 -4.57 3.89 8.78
N ILE A 110 -3.93 2.78 9.21
CA ILE A 110 -3.41 1.76 8.29
C ILE A 110 -4.54 1.10 7.49
N LYS A 111 -5.64 0.71 8.14
CA LYS A 111 -6.78 0.10 7.46
C LYS A 111 -7.40 1.03 6.41
N ASP A 112 -7.60 2.30 6.74
CA ASP A 112 -8.14 3.28 5.82
C ASP A 112 -7.20 3.53 4.62
N TYR A 113 -5.89 3.63 4.90
CA TYR A 113 -4.88 3.77 3.88
C TYR A 113 -4.86 2.56 2.93
N CYS A 114 -4.76 1.34 3.47
CA CYS A 114 -4.76 0.12 2.67
C CYS A 114 -6.06 -0.04 1.87
N ALA A 115 -7.22 0.30 2.44
CA ALA A 115 -8.49 0.25 1.73
C ALA A 115 -8.54 1.20 0.54
N LYS A 116 -7.95 2.40 0.65
CA LYS A 116 -7.82 3.35 -0.46
C LYS A 116 -6.92 2.80 -1.56
N VAL A 117 -5.77 2.26 -1.17
CA VAL A 117 -4.79 1.62 -2.05
C VAL A 117 -5.39 0.45 -2.84
N HIS A 118 -6.14 -0.44 -2.17
CA HIS A 118 -6.74 -1.61 -2.82
C HIS A 118 -7.94 -1.28 -3.73
N ARG A 119 -8.59 -0.14 -3.54
CA ARG A 119 -9.72 0.29 -4.36
C ARG A 119 -9.37 0.35 -5.84
N ASP A 120 -8.15 0.78 -6.15
CA ASP A 120 -7.70 0.99 -7.52
C ASP A 120 -7.26 -0.29 -8.22
N LEU A 121 -7.10 -1.40 -7.46
CA LEU A 121 -6.62 -2.67 -8.02
C LEU A 121 -7.50 -3.22 -9.14
N PHE A 122 -8.82 -3.04 -9.03
CA PHE A 122 -9.80 -3.50 -10.01
C PHE A 122 -10.46 -2.36 -10.80
N THR A 123 -10.00 -1.12 -10.63
CA THR A 123 -10.57 0.04 -11.32
C THR A 123 -10.30 -0.04 -12.81
N GLY A 124 -11.35 0.14 -13.61
CA GLY A 124 -11.25 0.17 -15.07
C GLY A 124 -11.09 -1.20 -15.75
N ILE A 125 -11.08 -2.31 -14.99
CA ILE A 125 -10.97 -3.64 -15.58
C ILE A 125 -12.28 -4.03 -16.25
N ASP A 126 -12.23 -4.27 -17.56
CA ASP A 126 -13.37 -4.73 -18.33
C ASP A 126 -13.60 -6.23 -18.10
N LYS A 127 -14.71 -6.55 -17.44
CA LYS A 127 -15.15 -7.92 -17.11
C LYS A 127 -15.51 -8.78 -18.33
N HIS A 128 -15.68 -8.15 -19.50
CA HIS A 128 -16.05 -8.84 -20.75
C HIS A 128 -14.82 -9.27 -21.57
N THR A 129 -13.63 -8.86 -21.17
CA THR A 129 -12.39 -9.29 -21.83
C THR A 129 -11.94 -10.68 -21.37
N SER A 130 -10.94 -11.26 -22.05
CA SER A 130 -10.36 -12.54 -21.67
C SER A 130 -9.76 -12.51 -20.27
N VAL A 131 -9.73 -13.66 -19.59
CA VAL A 131 -9.09 -13.82 -18.28
C VAL A 131 -7.62 -13.41 -18.33
N GLU A 132 -6.90 -13.74 -19.42
CA GLU A 132 -5.49 -13.32 -19.60
C GLU A 132 -5.37 -11.79 -19.60
N LYS A 133 -6.25 -11.08 -20.32
CA LYS A 133 -6.22 -9.62 -20.35
C LYS A 133 -6.53 -9.01 -18.98
N GLN A 134 -7.56 -9.54 -18.30
CA GLN A 134 -7.88 -9.10 -16.92
C GLN A 134 -6.71 -9.35 -15.95
N LEU A 135 -6.06 -10.51 -15.99
CA LEU A 135 -4.88 -10.80 -15.18
C LEU A 135 -3.73 -9.84 -15.46
N ILE A 136 -3.50 -9.51 -16.73
CA ILE A 136 -2.46 -8.53 -17.11
C ILE A 136 -2.80 -7.14 -16.54
N GLU A 137 -4.05 -6.71 -16.63
CA GLU A 137 -4.49 -5.41 -16.09
C GLU A 137 -4.37 -5.39 -14.56
N ILE A 138 -4.91 -6.39 -13.86
CA ILE A 138 -4.79 -6.55 -12.40
C ILE A 138 -3.33 -6.57 -11.97
N GLY A 139 -2.51 -7.40 -12.59
CA GLY A 139 -1.09 -7.52 -12.26
C GLY A 139 -0.31 -6.22 -12.50
N THR A 140 -0.68 -5.45 -13.54
CA THR A 140 -0.07 -4.15 -13.84
C THR A 140 -0.44 -3.12 -12.76
N HIS A 141 -1.73 -3.04 -12.37
CA HIS A 141 -2.17 -2.16 -11.30
C HIS A 141 -1.48 -2.51 -9.98
N PHE A 142 -1.46 -3.80 -9.63
CA PHE A 142 -0.82 -4.28 -8.42
C PHE A 142 0.67 -3.95 -8.38
N LEU A 143 1.41 -4.26 -9.45
CA LEU A 143 2.86 -4.05 -9.48
C LEU A 143 3.21 -2.55 -9.46
N ASN A 144 2.49 -1.71 -10.20
CA ASN A 144 2.66 -0.25 -10.13
C ASN A 144 2.40 0.28 -8.71
N LEU A 145 1.39 -0.27 -8.04
CA LEU A 145 1.03 0.10 -6.69
C LEU A 145 2.13 -0.21 -5.68
N ILE A 146 2.57 -1.47 -5.61
CA ILE A 146 3.55 -1.91 -4.60
C ILE A 146 4.95 -1.38 -4.85
N LEU A 147 5.28 -1.02 -6.09
CA LEU A 147 6.58 -0.42 -6.45
C LEU A 147 6.56 1.12 -6.34
N HIS A 148 5.42 1.71 -5.99
CA HIS A 148 5.35 3.15 -5.77
C HIS A 148 6.27 3.56 -4.61
N PRO A 149 7.09 4.64 -4.74
CA PRO A 149 8.09 5.03 -3.74
C PRO A 149 7.54 5.13 -2.33
N ARG A 150 6.35 5.72 -2.15
CA ARG A 150 5.70 5.84 -0.82
C ARG A 150 5.31 4.48 -0.23
N ILE A 151 4.87 3.52 -1.04
CA ILE A 151 4.54 2.17 -0.57
C ILE A 151 5.82 1.43 -0.16
N LEU A 152 6.89 1.58 -0.93
CA LEU A 152 8.20 1.01 -0.58
C LEU A 152 8.78 1.61 0.71
N GLU A 153 8.65 2.92 0.93
CA GLU A 153 9.05 3.56 2.19
C GLU A 153 8.28 3.01 3.38
N GLN A 154 6.97 2.84 3.24
CA GLN A 154 6.14 2.21 4.27
C GLN A 154 6.51 0.75 4.52
N HIS A 155 6.80 -0.01 3.47
CA HIS A 155 7.29 -1.38 3.61
C HIS A 155 8.60 -1.44 4.40
N ARG A 156 9.57 -0.58 4.06
CA ARG A 156 10.84 -0.49 4.82
C ARG A 156 10.59 -0.18 6.29
N LEU A 157 9.71 0.79 6.57
CA LEU A 157 9.33 1.15 7.93
C LEU A 157 8.70 -0.04 8.66
N MET A 158 7.73 -0.74 8.06
CA MET A 158 7.08 -1.88 8.69
C MET A 158 8.03 -3.05 8.94
N VAL A 159 8.92 -3.34 7.99
CA VAL A 159 9.96 -4.37 8.17
C VAL A 159 10.90 -4.00 9.33
N SER A 160 11.34 -2.75 9.42
CA SER A 160 12.21 -2.29 10.51
C SER A 160 11.53 -2.33 11.88
N MET A 161 10.24 -2.03 11.94
CA MET A 161 9.43 -2.03 13.17
C MET A 161 9.02 -3.43 13.64
N GLY A 162 9.00 -4.42 12.76
CA GLY A 162 8.40 -5.74 13.02
C GLY A 162 8.95 -6.46 14.24
N ARG A 163 10.23 -6.29 14.55
CA ARG A 163 10.86 -6.89 15.73
C ARG A 163 10.43 -6.23 17.04
N ASN A 164 10.26 -4.91 17.04
CA ASN A 164 9.95 -4.13 18.23
C ASN A 164 8.45 -3.99 18.47
N PHE A 165 7.67 -4.03 17.39
CA PHE A 165 6.21 -3.85 17.41
C PHE A 165 5.50 -4.94 16.59
N PRO A 166 5.56 -6.22 17.00
CA PRO A 166 5.00 -7.33 16.22
C PRO A 166 3.50 -7.19 15.96
N SER A 167 2.74 -6.61 16.90
CA SER A 167 1.30 -6.35 16.71
C SER A 167 1.02 -5.33 15.60
N VAL A 168 1.86 -4.30 15.48
CA VAL A 168 1.76 -3.29 14.42
C VAL A 168 2.09 -3.90 13.05
N ALA A 169 3.15 -4.71 12.98
CA ALA A 169 3.55 -5.40 11.76
C ALA A 169 2.47 -6.41 11.32
N GLN A 170 1.91 -7.17 12.24
CA GLN A 170 0.81 -8.10 11.95
C GLN A 170 -0.43 -7.37 11.42
N MET A 171 -0.79 -6.27 12.04
CA MET A 171 -1.90 -5.42 11.63
C MET A 171 -1.72 -4.88 10.20
N PHE A 172 -0.52 -4.38 9.89
CA PHE A 172 -0.18 -3.93 8.54
C PHE A 172 -0.26 -5.08 7.53
N PHE A 173 0.28 -6.25 7.86
CA PHE A 173 0.21 -7.43 6.99
C PHE A 173 -1.24 -7.81 6.68
N GLN A 174 -2.11 -7.85 7.68
CA GLN A 174 -3.53 -8.17 7.52
C GLN A 174 -4.29 -7.12 6.70
N ALA A 175 -4.05 -5.84 6.95
CA ALA A 175 -4.76 -4.77 6.26
C ALA A 175 -4.24 -4.53 4.82
N GLY A 176 -2.97 -4.77 4.56
CA GLY A 176 -2.31 -4.56 3.28
C GLY A 176 -2.17 -5.85 2.48
N PRO A 177 -1.05 -6.59 2.60
CA PRO A 177 -0.76 -7.76 1.80
C PRO A 177 -1.88 -8.81 1.81
N GLN A 178 -2.36 -9.23 3.00
CA GLN A 178 -3.40 -10.23 3.11
C GLN A 178 -4.68 -9.83 2.37
N THR A 179 -5.10 -8.57 2.51
CA THR A 179 -6.27 -8.06 1.79
C THR A 179 -6.08 -8.12 0.27
N ALA A 180 -4.88 -7.86 -0.24
CA ALA A 180 -4.60 -8.00 -1.68
C ALA A 180 -4.75 -9.46 -2.14
N TYR A 181 -4.19 -10.41 -1.39
CA TYR A 181 -4.37 -11.85 -1.66
C TYR A 181 -5.85 -12.24 -1.66
N ASP A 182 -6.62 -11.81 -0.66
CA ASP A 182 -8.04 -12.13 -0.53
C ASP A 182 -8.87 -11.56 -1.70
N LEU A 183 -8.56 -10.35 -2.16
CA LEU A 183 -9.22 -9.71 -3.30
C LEU A 183 -8.98 -10.50 -4.61
N ILE A 184 -7.73 -10.91 -4.85
CA ILE A 184 -7.38 -11.72 -6.01
C ILE A 184 -7.99 -13.13 -5.91
N ALA A 185 -7.96 -13.75 -4.73
CA ALA A 185 -8.60 -15.04 -4.50
C ALA A 185 -10.11 -15.00 -4.77
N ASN A 186 -10.79 -13.94 -4.36
CA ASN A 186 -12.21 -13.73 -4.66
C ASN A 186 -12.46 -13.59 -6.17
N TRP A 187 -11.61 -12.85 -6.88
CA TRP A 187 -11.71 -12.75 -8.33
C TRP A 187 -11.48 -14.11 -9.00
N ILE A 188 -10.46 -14.89 -8.56
CA ILE A 188 -10.19 -16.25 -9.07
C ILE A 188 -11.40 -17.15 -8.87
N ARG A 189 -12.01 -17.18 -7.67
CA ARG A 189 -13.23 -17.96 -7.39
C ARG A 189 -14.36 -17.62 -8.35
N GLN A 190 -14.55 -16.34 -8.68
CA GLN A 190 -15.55 -15.92 -9.66
C GLN A 190 -15.23 -16.45 -11.07
N GLN A 191 -13.96 -16.47 -11.48
CA GLN A 191 -13.56 -17.00 -12.78
C GLN A 191 -13.70 -18.53 -12.83
N GLN A 192 -13.39 -19.24 -11.72
CA GLN A 192 -13.60 -20.70 -11.58
C GLN A 192 -15.09 -21.03 -11.66
N ALA A 193 -15.94 -20.31 -10.92
CA ALA A 193 -17.41 -20.51 -10.97
C ALA A 193 -18.00 -20.23 -12.35
N ALA A 194 -17.37 -19.36 -13.15
CA ALA A 194 -17.76 -19.08 -14.53
C ALA A 194 -17.15 -20.07 -15.55
N GLY A 195 -16.40 -21.09 -15.11
CA GLY A 195 -15.71 -22.07 -15.96
C GLY A 195 -14.58 -21.50 -16.80
N LYS A 196 -14.07 -20.31 -16.44
CA LYS A 196 -13.01 -19.61 -17.18
C LYS A 196 -11.61 -19.90 -16.63
N LEU A 197 -11.51 -20.38 -15.40
CA LEU A 197 -10.28 -20.89 -14.77
C LEU A 197 -10.53 -22.31 -14.28
N GLY A 198 -9.47 -23.12 -14.29
CA GLY A 198 -9.49 -24.46 -13.73
C GLY A 198 -9.69 -24.47 -12.22
N GLU A 199 -10.20 -25.60 -11.71
CA GLU A 199 -10.36 -25.82 -10.28
C GLU A 199 -9.03 -25.76 -9.54
N GLY A 200 -9.08 -25.40 -8.25
CA GLY A 200 -7.92 -25.30 -7.37
C GLY A 200 -8.19 -24.38 -6.19
N ASP A 201 -7.28 -24.40 -5.22
CA ASP A 201 -7.35 -23.47 -4.08
C ASP A 201 -7.06 -22.03 -4.56
N ALA A 202 -8.11 -21.21 -4.60
CA ALA A 202 -8.03 -19.84 -5.06
C ALA A 202 -7.12 -18.96 -4.18
N ASN A 203 -6.95 -19.28 -2.89
CA ASN A 203 -6.04 -18.54 -2.01
C ASN A 203 -4.58 -18.82 -2.42
N VAL A 204 -4.22 -20.10 -2.56
CA VAL A 204 -2.89 -20.50 -3.02
C VAL A 204 -2.60 -19.94 -4.42
N GLN A 205 -3.57 -19.99 -5.32
CA GLN A 205 -3.42 -19.44 -6.66
C GLN A 205 -3.21 -17.92 -6.65
N ALA A 206 -3.90 -17.18 -5.76
CA ALA A 206 -3.71 -15.74 -5.59
C ALA A 206 -2.33 -15.40 -5.03
N GLU A 207 -1.90 -16.11 -3.99
CA GLU A 207 -0.56 -15.95 -3.40
C GLU A 207 0.53 -16.17 -4.45
N LEU A 208 0.50 -17.30 -5.15
CA LEU A 208 1.48 -17.61 -6.19
C LEU A 208 1.49 -16.58 -7.32
N PHE A 209 0.32 -16.12 -7.77
CA PHE A 209 0.24 -15.10 -8.82
C PHE A 209 0.88 -13.78 -8.38
N LEU A 210 0.53 -13.26 -7.21
CA LEU A 210 1.06 -12.01 -6.70
C LEU A 210 2.56 -12.11 -6.38
N ASP A 211 3.01 -13.25 -5.84
CA ASP A 211 4.43 -13.47 -5.52
C ASP A 211 5.30 -13.55 -6.78
N MET A 212 4.80 -14.13 -7.87
CA MET A 212 5.49 -14.08 -9.17
C MET A 212 5.71 -12.65 -9.67
N LEU A 213 4.81 -11.71 -9.33
CA LEU A 213 4.93 -10.31 -9.73
C LEU A 213 5.95 -9.56 -8.87
N THR A 214 5.90 -9.75 -7.54
CA THR A 214 6.63 -8.93 -6.58
C THR A 214 8.11 -9.22 -6.54
N GLY A 215 8.46 -10.44 -6.30
CA GLY A 215 9.78 -11.05 -6.09
C GLY A 215 10.99 -10.12 -6.34
N LYS A 216 11.55 -10.20 -7.54
CA LYS A 216 12.78 -9.48 -7.92
C LYS A 216 12.64 -7.96 -7.82
N HIS A 217 11.53 -7.40 -8.32
CA HIS A 217 11.37 -5.94 -8.44
C HIS A 217 11.26 -5.27 -7.08
N GLN A 218 10.40 -5.82 -6.21
CA GLN A 218 10.19 -5.25 -4.89
C GLN A 218 11.45 -5.39 -4.02
N LEU A 219 12.08 -6.57 -4.01
CA LEU A 219 13.30 -6.79 -3.23
C LEU A 219 14.42 -5.83 -3.68
N ALA A 220 14.63 -5.69 -4.98
CA ALA A 220 15.66 -4.82 -5.51
C ALA A 220 15.45 -3.34 -5.14
N LEU A 221 14.20 -2.86 -5.18
CA LEU A 221 13.88 -1.49 -4.77
C LEU A 221 13.92 -1.30 -3.25
N LEU A 222 13.50 -2.30 -2.47
CA LEU A 222 13.59 -2.25 -1.01
C LEU A 222 15.04 -2.20 -0.53
N THR A 223 15.94 -2.90 -1.21
CA THR A 223 17.39 -2.93 -0.89
C THR A 223 18.18 -1.82 -1.58
N SER A 224 17.50 -0.91 -2.29
CA SER A 224 18.12 0.16 -3.07
C SER A 224 19.16 -0.34 -4.10
N SER A 225 18.97 -1.57 -4.60
CA SER A 225 19.82 -2.15 -5.65
C SER A 225 19.51 -1.56 -7.04
N PHE A 226 18.32 -0.97 -7.19
CA PHE A 226 17.89 -0.21 -8.36
C PHE A 226 17.17 1.06 -7.93
N ASP A 227 17.21 2.11 -8.78
CA ASP A 227 16.52 3.37 -8.50
C ASP A 227 15.05 3.33 -8.91
N SER A 228 14.70 2.54 -9.91
CA SER A 228 13.34 2.40 -10.42
C SER A 228 13.18 1.14 -11.28
N THR A 229 11.92 0.77 -11.54
CA THR A 229 11.56 -0.27 -12.53
C THR A 229 10.86 0.40 -13.70
N SER A 230 11.31 0.11 -14.94
CA SER A 230 10.70 0.71 -16.12
C SER A 230 9.28 0.16 -16.38
N PRO A 231 8.37 0.96 -16.99
CA PRO A 231 7.05 0.45 -17.41
C PRO A 231 7.15 -0.76 -18.36
N LYS A 232 8.21 -0.83 -19.17
CA LYS A 232 8.48 -1.97 -20.05
C LYS A 232 8.81 -3.24 -19.28
N ASP A 233 9.58 -3.14 -18.20
CA ASP A 233 9.93 -4.29 -17.36
C ASP A 233 8.71 -4.77 -16.56
N ILE A 234 7.89 -3.84 -16.07
CA ILE A 234 6.60 -4.15 -15.42
C ILE A 234 5.72 -4.94 -16.41
N ALA A 235 5.48 -4.41 -17.61
CA ALA A 235 4.65 -5.07 -18.61
C ALA A 235 5.19 -6.45 -19.01
N LYS A 236 6.50 -6.60 -19.14
CA LYS A 236 7.15 -7.89 -19.43
C LYS A 236 6.92 -8.90 -18.31
N THR A 237 7.14 -8.50 -17.07
CA THR A 237 6.96 -9.37 -15.88
C THR A 237 5.51 -9.80 -15.74
N VAL A 238 4.58 -8.85 -15.81
CA VAL A 238 3.15 -9.13 -15.66
C VAL A 238 2.64 -10.09 -16.75
N LYS A 239 3.01 -9.84 -18.00
CA LYS A 239 2.62 -10.72 -19.12
C LYS A 239 3.19 -12.13 -18.96
N ALA A 240 4.45 -12.26 -18.52
CA ALA A 240 5.07 -13.57 -18.29
C ALA A 240 4.39 -14.30 -17.12
N ALA A 241 4.12 -13.62 -16.01
CA ALA A 241 3.44 -14.18 -14.84
C ALA A 241 2.00 -14.61 -15.18
N ALA A 242 1.23 -13.79 -15.89
CA ALA A 242 -0.13 -14.14 -16.31
C ALA A 242 -0.16 -15.38 -17.19
N ARG A 243 0.77 -15.50 -18.14
CA ARG A 243 0.87 -16.68 -19.01
C ARG A 243 1.31 -17.92 -18.26
N LEU A 244 2.30 -17.79 -17.37
CA LEU A 244 2.74 -18.90 -16.54
C LEU A 244 1.64 -19.38 -15.60
N PHE A 245 0.87 -18.47 -15.02
CA PHE A 245 -0.27 -18.77 -14.19
C PHE A 245 -1.37 -19.53 -14.94
N LEU A 246 -1.69 -19.11 -16.16
CA LEU A 246 -2.77 -19.71 -16.95
C LEU A 246 -2.38 -21.05 -17.60
N TYR A 247 -1.14 -21.16 -18.06
CA TYR A 247 -0.74 -22.26 -18.95
C TYR A 247 0.39 -23.13 -18.38
N GLY A 248 0.96 -22.76 -17.24
CA GLY A 248 2.12 -23.43 -16.66
C GLY A 248 3.41 -23.25 -17.48
N ALA A 249 4.53 -23.77 -16.97
CA ALA A 249 5.82 -23.72 -17.64
C ALA A 249 5.89 -24.62 -18.88
N ALA A 250 5.07 -25.67 -18.94
CA ALA A 250 5.02 -26.61 -20.08
C ALA A 250 4.26 -26.04 -21.29
N GLY A 251 3.58 -24.92 -21.15
CA GLY A 251 2.81 -24.28 -22.21
C GLY A 251 1.48 -24.97 -22.55
N ALA A 252 0.64 -24.30 -23.33
CA ALA A 252 -0.71 -24.77 -23.70
C ALA A 252 -0.73 -26.04 -24.57
N GLU A 253 0.39 -26.48 -25.12
CA GLU A 253 0.43 -27.63 -26.02
C GLU A 253 0.16 -28.98 -25.34
N ARG A 254 0.42 -29.07 -24.01
CA ARG A 254 0.20 -30.33 -23.25
C ARG A 254 -1.23 -30.51 -22.74
N MET A 255 -2.10 -29.51 -22.87
CA MET A 255 -3.50 -29.60 -22.43
C MET A 255 -4.45 -30.09 -23.53
N ARG A 256 -3.92 -30.49 -24.71
CA ARG A 256 -4.72 -31.01 -25.82
C ARG A 256 -4.59 -32.55 -26.03
N THR A 257 -3.88 -33.24 -25.15
CA THR A 257 -3.82 -34.70 -25.06
C THR A 257 -4.57 -35.19 -23.82
#